data_09be182a9db6d77d9c2638b22cc4a9a3
#
_entry.id   09be182a9db6d77d9c2638b22cc4a9a3
#
_cell.length_a   1.000
_cell.length_b   1.000
_cell.length_c   1.000
_cell.angle_alpha   90.00
_cell.angle_beta   90.00
_cell.angle_gamma   90.00
#
_symmetry.space_group_name_H-M   'P 1'
#
loop_
_entity.id
_entity.type
_entity.pdbx_description
1 polymer ?
#
loop_
_entity_poly.entity_id
_entity_poly.type
_entity_poly.pdbx_seq_one_letter_code
_entity_poly.pdbx_strand_id
1 'polypeptide(L)'
;PRIYETTVSHLLRDAEGHLTGVETVLLGPDRKPLTGTEKLLPCQLLLIAVGFLGPQDYVPEAFGLTRTPCSTVQTAEGGYSTNIPGVFTAGDMRRGQSLVVWAIREGREAAWEVDRYLMGHGEWTELPLIQTD
;
A
#
# COMPACT_ATOMS: atom_id res chain seq x y z
N PRO A 1 3.25 -27.17 -4.46
CA PRO A 1 4.02 -26.98 -3.20
C PRO A 1 4.17 -25.47 -2.91
N ARG A 2 4.20 -25.11 -1.61
CA ARG A 2 4.50 -23.74 -1.15
C ARG A 2 5.94 -23.71 -0.66
N ILE A 3 6.65 -22.64 -1.01
CA ILE A 3 8.01 -22.38 -0.52
C ILE A 3 7.93 -21.07 0.26
N TYR A 4 8.36 -21.12 1.51
CA TYR A 4 8.34 -19.98 2.43
C TYR A 4 9.75 -19.41 2.62
N GLU A 5 9.84 -18.20 3.19
CA GLU A 5 11.12 -17.53 3.50
C GLU A 5 12.04 -17.46 2.27
N THR A 6 11.45 -17.22 1.11
CA THR A 6 12.16 -17.28 -0.18
C THR A 6 11.78 -16.08 -1.04
N THR A 7 12.73 -15.52 -1.75
CA THR A 7 12.50 -14.50 -2.77
C THR A 7 13.14 -14.90 -4.09
N VAL A 8 12.70 -14.25 -5.17
CA VAL A 8 13.35 -14.38 -6.50
C VAL A 8 14.55 -13.44 -6.54
N SER A 9 15.72 -13.95 -6.88
CA SER A 9 16.98 -13.19 -7.05
C SER A 9 17.21 -12.82 -8.50
N HIS A 10 17.00 -13.75 -9.44
CA HIS A 10 17.23 -13.53 -10.87
C HIS A 10 16.16 -14.17 -11.75
N LEU A 11 15.99 -13.57 -12.94
CA LEU A 11 15.13 -14.11 -14.01
C LEU A 11 16.01 -14.69 -15.11
N LEU A 12 15.78 -15.95 -15.47
CA LEU A 12 16.47 -16.62 -16.56
C LEU A 12 15.66 -16.51 -17.84
N ARG A 13 16.31 -16.15 -18.93
CA ARG A 13 15.69 -15.97 -20.24
C ARG A 13 16.47 -16.73 -21.31
N ASP A 14 15.76 -17.16 -22.37
CA ASP A 14 16.38 -17.68 -23.58
C ASP A 14 16.92 -16.56 -24.49
N ALA A 15 17.45 -16.93 -25.65
CA ALA A 15 17.98 -15.98 -26.63
C ALA A 15 16.90 -15.08 -27.24
N GLU A 16 15.66 -15.52 -27.26
CA GLU A 16 14.47 -14.79 -27.72
C GLU A 16 13.86 -13.89 -26.63
N GLY A 17 14.36 -13.96 -25.38
CA GLY A 17 13.94 -13.15 -24.26
C GLY A 17 12.77 -13.73 -23.46
N HIS A 18 12.31 -14.93 -23.77
CA HIS A 18 11.25 -15.60 -23.00
C HIS A 18 11.77 -16.09 -21.64
N LEU A 19 10.90 -16.04 -20.63
CA LEU A 19 11.22 -16.55 -19.31
C LEU A 19 11.33 -18.09 -19.33
N THR A 20 12.48 -18.62 -18.93
CA THR A 20 12.75 -20.05 -18.87
C THR A 20 12.91 -20.57 -17.45
N GLY A 21 13.17 -19.68 -16.51
CA GLY A 21 13.33 -20.04 -15.10
C GLY A 21 13.52 -18.84 -14.20
N VAL A 22 13.49 -19.11 -12.92
CA VAL A 22 13.81 -18.14 -11.88
C VAL A 22 14.84 -18.73 -10.93
N GLU A 23 15.78 -17.92 -10.51
CA GLU A 23 16.63 -18.22 -9.39
C GLU A 23 15.98 -17.70 -8.12
N THR A 24 15.89 -18.54 -7.11
CA THR A 24 15.33 -18.18 -5.79
C THR A 24 16.41 -18.29 -4.73
N VAL A 25 16.29 -17.53 -3.66
CA VAL A 25 17.21 -17.52 -2.53
C VAL A 25 16.41 -17.48 -1.22
N LEU A 26 16.88 -18.18 -0.20
CA LEU A 26 16.26 -18.12 1.13
C LEU A 26 16.50 -16.75 1.78
N LEU A 27 15.53 -16.33 2.59
CA LEU A 27 15.62 -15.13 3.40
C LEU A 27 15.94 -15.50 4.86
N GLY A 28 16.89 -14.78 5.44
CA GLY A 28 17.16 -14.87 6.88
C GLY A 28 16.09 -14.20 7.74
N PRO A 29 16.23 -14.26 9.08
CA PRO A 29 15.29 -13.63 10.01
C PRO A 29 15.17 -12.12 9.82
N ASP A 30 16.22 -11.47 9.30
CA ASP A 30 16.27 -10.05 8.95
C ASP A 30 15.70 -9.74 7.56
N ARG A 31 15.09 -10.74 6.90
CA ARG A 31 14.55 -10.72 5.54
C ARG A 31 15.58 -10.39 4.46
N LYS A 32 16.86 -10.61 4.73
CA LYS A 32 17.91 -10.49 3.71
C LYS A 32 18.22 -11.83 3.07
N PRO A 33 18.62 -11.84 1.77
CA PRO A 33 19.03 -13.04 1.09
C PRO A 33 20.21 -13.74 1.78
N LEU A 34 20.13 -15.06 1.93
CA LEU A 34 21.17 -15.91 2.44
C LEU A 34 22.00 -16.47 1.29
N THR A 35 23.23 -16.02 1.15
CA THR A 35 24.18 -16.49 0.12
C THR A 35 24.41 -17.99 0.23
N GLY A 36 24.48 -18.69 -0.92
CA GLY A 36 24.70 -20.13 -0.98
C GLY A 36 23.42 -20.96 -0.84
N THR A 37 22.25 -20.32 -0.87
CA THR A 37 20.94 -20.99 -0.82
C THR A 37 20.18 -20.91 -2.14
N GLU A 38 20.84 -20.45 -3.20
CA GLU A 38 20.28 -20.23 -4.52
C GLU A 38 19.75 -21.55 -5.12
N LYS A 39 18.54 -21.49 -5.68
CA LYS A 39 17.91 -22.62 -6.38
C LYS A 39 17.30 -22.16 -7.69
N LEU A 40 17.55 -22.91 -8.73
CA LEU A 40 16.94 -22.71 -10.04
C LEU A 40 15.62 -23.47 -10.12
N LEU A 41 14.56 -22.77 -10.49
CA LEU A 41 13.23 -23.34 -10.73
C LEU A 41 12.83 -23.06 -12.19
N PRO A 42 12.49 -24.09 -12.97
CA PRO A 42 11.90 -23.89 -14.30
C PRO A 42 10.60 -23.08 -14.19
N CYS A 43 10.49 -22.02 -15.00
CA CYS A 43 9.33 -21.11 -14.91
C CYS A 43 9.14 -20.40 -16.25
N GLN A 44 7.96 -20.48 -16.84
CA GLN A 44 7.57 -19.77 -18.06
C GLN A 44 6.70 -18.55 -17.80
N LEU A 45 6.09 -18.48 -16.58
CA LEU A 45 5.28 -17.35 -16.14
C LEU A 45 5.52 -17.09 -14.67
N LEU A 46 5.91 -15.87 -14.33
CA LEU A 46 6.06 -15.39 -12.96
C LEU A 46 5.00 -14.33 -12.68
N LEU A 47 4.15 -14.56 -11.67
CA LEU A 47 3.17 -13.59 -11.20
C LEU A 47 3.68 -12.96 -9.90
N ILE A 48 3.83 -11.64 -9.93
CA ILE A 48 4.26 -10.86 -8.77
C ILE A 48 3.02 -10.40 -8.00
N ALA A 49 2.91 -10.80 -6.73
CA ALA A 49 1.78 -10.48 -5.86
C ALA A 49 2.27 -9.97 -4.49
N VAL A 50 3.22 -9.04 -4.50
CA VAL A 50 3.91 -8.53 -3.29
C VAL A 50 3.22 -7.33 -2.64
N GLY A 51 2.04 -6.97 -3.10
CA GLY A 51 1.28 -5.81 -2.60
C GLY A 51 1.61 -4.51 -3.37
N PHE A 52 1.46 -3.38 -2.69
CA PHE A 52 1.62 -2.05 -3.28
C PHE A 52 2.71 -1.27 -2.56
N LEU A 53 3.33 -0.34 -3.26
CA LEU A 53 4.36 0.55 -2.72
C LEU A 53 3.80 1.85 -2.14
N GLY A 54 2.51 2.11 -2.35
CA GLY A 54 1.85 3.35 -1.97
C GLY A 54 1.17 4.05 -3.15
N PRO A 55 0.67 5.27 -2.98
CA PRO A 55 0.12 6.07 -4.06
C PRO A 55 1.18 6.43 -5.09
N GLN A 56 0.76 6.66 -6.33
CA GLN A 56 1.67 7.13 -7.39
C GLN A 56 2.22 8.50 -7.04
N ASP A 57 3.52 8.69 -7.25
CA ASP A 57 4.27 9.86 -6.78
C ASP A 57 3.71 11.18 -7.29
N TYR A 58 3.27 11.23 -8.55
CA TYR A 58 2.79 12.46 -9.18
C TYR A 58 1.58 13.09 -8.46
N VAL A 59 0.74 12.30 -7.77
CA VAL A 59 -0.42 12.84 -7.06
C VAL A 59 -0.02 13.57 -5.78
N PRO A 60 0.69 12.95 -4.82
CA PRO A 60 1.18 13.66 -3.65
C PRO A 60 2.09 14.84 -3.98
N GLU A 61 2.93 14.73 -5.02
CA GLU A 61 3.83 15.80 -5.45
C GLU A 61 3.07 17.01 -6.01
N ALA A 62 2.07 16.78 -6.86
CA ALA A 62 1.26 17.84 -7.44
C ALA A 62 0.54 18.70 -6.39
N PHE A 63 0.17 18.10 -5.25
CA PHE A 63 -0.47 18.80 -4.13
C PHE A 63 0.50 19.20 -3.02
N GLY A 64 1.79 18.85 -3.10
CA GLY A 64 2.76 19.12 -2.03
C GLY A 64 2.46 18.38 -0.72
N LEU A 65 1.94 17.15 -0.81
CA LEU A 65 1.52 16.37 0.35
C LEU A 65 2.71 15.72 1.06
N THR A 66 2.71 15.78 2.38
CA THR A 66 3.67 15.07 3.21
C THR A 66 3.37 13.57 3.22
N ARG A 67 4.42 12.74 3.11
CA ARG A 67 4.32 11.28 3.17
C ARG A 67 4.82 10.72 4.49
N THR A 68 4.26 9.59 4.86
CA THR A 68 4.79 8.76 5.95
C THR A 68 6.01 7.93 5.47
N PRO A 69 6.80 7.35 6.38
CA PRO A 69 7.86 6.40 6.01
C PRO A 69 7.37 5.19 5.21
N CYS A 70 6.06 4.86 5.28
CA CYS A 70 5.43 3.78 4.52
C CYS A 70 4.89 4.25 3.15
N SER A 71 5.29 5.43 2.68
CA SER A 71 4.88 6.04 1.40
C SER A 71 3.41 6.45 1.30
N THR A 72 2.61 6.32 2.35
CA THR A 72 1.23 6.82 2.39
C THR A 72 1.19 8.32 2.65
N VAL A 73 0.08 8.98 2.34
CA VAL A 73 -0.09 10.41 2.64
C VAL A 73 -0.35 10.60 4.14
N GLN A 74 0.41 11.48 4.76
CA GLN A 74 0.26 11.80 6.16
C GLN A 74 -0.98 12.67 6.40
N THR A 75 -1.74 12.34 7.44
CA THR A 75 -2.89 13.13 7.90
C THR A 75 -2.69 13.56 9.35
N ALA A 76 -3.53 14.50 9.81
CA ALA A 76 -3.68 14.77 11.22
C ALA A 76 -4.00 13.49 12.01
N GLU A 77 -3.58 13.41 13.26
CA GLU A 77 -3.85 12.26 14.12
C GLU A 77 -5.36 12.08 14.30
N GLY A 78 -5.86 10.88 14.02
CA GLY A 78 -7.29 10.57 14.07
C GLY A 78 -8.16 11.24 13.00
N GLY A 79 -7.57 12.01 12.07
CA GLY A 79 -8.28 12.76 11.04
C GLY A 79 -7.92 12.37 9.62
N TYR A 80 -8.47 13.10 8.67
CA TYR A 80 -8.33 12.91 7.22
C TYR A 80 -7.72 14.13 6.52
N SER A 81 -7.56 15.26 7.20
CA SER A 81 -6.90 16.45 6.70
C SER A 81 -5.39 16.23 6.52
N THR A 82 -4.85 16.75 5.43
CA THR A 82 -3.42 16.69 5.11
C THR A 82 -2.69 17.95 5.61
N ASN A 83 -1.41 18.07 5.30
CA ASN A 83 -0.64 19.28 5.54
C ASN A 83 -1.09 20.49 4.69
N ILE A 84 -1.92 20.27 3.68
CA ILE A 84 -2.44 21.33 2.80
C ILE A 84 -3.90 21.61 3.16
N PRO A 85 -4.26 22.82 3.58
CA PRO A 85 -5.64 23.20 3.92
C PRO A 85 -6.61 22.90 2.78
N GLY A 86 -7.75 22.28 3.08
CA GLY A 86 -8.75 21.90 2.09
C GLY A 86 -8.44 20.65 1.30
N VAL A 87 -7.34 19.97 1.58
CA VAL A 87 -6.97 18.68 0.96
C VAL A 87 -7.08 17.57 2.00
N PHE A 88 -7.86 16.56 1.66
CA PHE A 88 -8.14 15.42 2.53
C PHE A 88 -7.76 14.12 1.82
N THR A 89 -7.45 13.07 2.58
CA THR A 89 -7.13 11.76 2.03
C THR A 89 -7.72 10.66 2.91
N ALA A 90 -8.15 9.55 2.28
CA ALA A 90 -8.76 8.42 2.96
C ALA A 90 -8.43 7.10 2.25
N GLY A 91 -8.73 5.98 2.85
CA GLY A 91 -8.52 4.65 2.29
C GLY A 91 -7.05 4.32 2.09
N ASP A 92 -6.74 3.61 1.02
CA ASP A 92 -5.40 3.09 0.77
C ASP A 92 -4.32 4.17 0.66
N MET A 93 -4.67 5.36 0.17
CA MET A 93 -3.73 6.48 0.09
C MET A 93 -3.27 6.96 1.47
N ARG A 94 -4.13 6.87 2.48
CA ARG A 94 -3.88 7.27 3.87
C ARG A 94 -3.35 6.12 4.72
N ARG A 95 -4.07 5.00 4.72
CA ARG A 95 -3.84 3.82 5.58
C ARG A 95 -2.78 2.88 5.02
N GLY A 96 -2.52 2.90 3.72
CA GLY A 96 -1.91 1.81 2.99
C GLY A 96 -2.98 0.81 2.53
N GLN A 97 -2.58 -0.14 1.70
CA GLN A 97 -3.51 -1.12 1.16
C GLN A 97 -4.24 -1.86 2.28
N SER A 98 -5.55 -1.99 2.14
CA SER A 98 -6.39 -2.61 3.14
C SER A 98 -7.69 -3.18 2.54
N LEU A 99 -8.58 -3.66 3.38
CA LEU A 99 -9.86 -4.18 2.92
C LEU A 99 -10.78 -3.03 2.47
N VAL A 100 -11.63 -3.32 1.48
CA VAL A 100 -12.59 -2.36 0.93
C VAL A 100 -13.52 -1.76 1.99
N VAL A 101 -13.86 -2.52 3.02
CA VAL A 101 -14.68 -2.03 4.15
C VAL A 101 -14.02 -0.86 4.86
N TRP A 102 -12.69 -0.85 4.98
CA TRP A 102 -11.95 0.28 5.54
C TRP A 102 -11.97 1.50 4.62
N ALA A 103 -11.84 1.29 3.31
CA ALA A 103 -11.92 2.38 2.35
C ALA A 103 -13.29 3.06 2.37
N ILE A 104 -14.37 2.28 2.46
CA ILE A 104 -15.74 2.79 2.59
C ILE A 104 -15.91 3.56 3.90
N ARG A 105 -15.45 3.00 5.02
CA ARG A 105 -15.52 3.66 6.33
C ARG A 105 -14.77 4.99 6.32
N GLU A 106 -13.50 4.95 5.95
CA GLU A 106 -12.67 6.16 5.93
C GLU A 106 -13.19 7.21 4.95
N GLY A 107 -13.74 6.80 3.79
CA GLY A 107 -14.36 7.72 2.84
C GLY A 107 -15.58 8.45 3.45
N ARG A 108 -16.39 7.78 4.26
CA ARG A 108 -17.53 8.39 4.97
C ARG A 108 -17.07 9.33 6.07
N GLU A 109 -16.09 8.94 6.86
CA GLU A 109 -15.51 9.77 7.93
C GLU A 109 -14.80 11.00 7.34
N ALA A 110 -14.08 10.84 6.23
CA ALA A 110 -13.47 11.97 5.52
C ALA A 110 -14.52 12.93 4.96
N ALA A 111 -15.64 12.43 4.41
CA ALA A 111 -16.75 13.27 3.94
C ALA A 111 -17.34 14.12 5.07
N TRP A 112 -17.47 13.56 6.29
CA TRP A 112 -17.90 14.31 7.45
C TRP A 112 -16.89 15.40 7.85
N GLU A 113 -15.58 15.11 7.78
CA GLU A 113 -14.55 16.11 8.07
C GLU A 113 -14.52 17.23 7.01
N VAL A 114 -14.75 16.90 5.74
CA VAL A 114 -14.90 17.87 4.64
C VAL A 114 -16.12 18.77 4.89
N ASP A 115 -17.26 18.19 5.26
CA ASP A 115 -18.47 18.95 5.58
C ASP A 115 -18.22 19.96 6.71
N ARG A 116 -17.58 19.53 7.79
CA ARG A 116 -17.18 20.42 8.88
C ARG A 116 -16.23 21.54 8.44
N TYR A 117 -15.28 21.20 7.57
CA TYR A 117 -14.36 22.19 7.04
C TYR A 117 -15.06 23.26 6.21
N LEU A 118 -16.01 22.87 5.37
CA LEU A 118 -16.74 23.78 4.49
C LEU A 118 -17.81 24.60 5.21
N MET A 119 -18.52 23.99 6.15
CA MET A 119 -19.65 24.62 6.86
C MET A 119 -19.22 25.31 8.16
N GLY A 120 -18.01 25.06 8.65
CA GLY A 120 -17.54 25.52 9.96
C GLY A 120 -18.14 24.76 11.15
N HIS A 121 -19.12 23.91 10.93
CA HIS A 121 -19.76 23.00 11.89
C HIS A 121 -20.27 21.76 11.15
N GLY A 122 -20.28 20.61 11.81
CA GLY A 122 -20.84 19.39 11.21
C GLY A 122 -22.36 19.38 11.39
N GLU A 123 -23.11 19.34 10.29
CA GLU A 123 -24.57 19.11 10.31
C GLU A 123 -24.90 17.60 10.38
N TRP A 124 -23.95 16.75 10.03
CA TRP A 124 -24.12 15.31 10.09
C TRP A 124 -23.87 14.83 11.51
N THR A 125 -24.87 14.23 12.12
CA THR A 125 -24.71 13.47 13.35
C THR A 125 -23.67 12.38 13.13
N GLU A 126 -22.83 12.12 14.13
CA GLU A 126 -21.83 11.05 14.10
C GLU A 126 -22.41 9.80 13.46
N LEU A 127 -21.76 9.33 12.39
CA LEU A 127 -22.11 8.03 11.82
C LEU A 127 -21.93 6.98 12.92
N PRO A 128 -22.95 6.15 13.22
CA PRO A 128 -22.80 5.14 14.23
C PRO A 128 -21.58 4.30 13.87
N LEU A 129 -20.60 4.29 14.78
CA LEU A 129 -19.42 3.44 14.64
C LEU A 129 -19.89 2.01 14.44
N ILE A 130 -19.55 1.41 13.32
CA ILE A 130 -19.67 -0.03 13.19
C ILE A 130 -18.65 -0.59 14.18
N GLN A 131 -19.14 -1.00 15.35
CA GLN A 131 -18.33 -1.73 16.32
C GLN A 131 -17.97 -3.05 15.63
N THR A 132 -16.71 -3.19 15.30
CA THR A 132 -16.14 -4.49 14.92
C THR A 132 -15.67 -5.13 16.22
N ASP A 133 -16.46 -6.07 16.74
CA ASP A 133 -16.02 -7.02 17.75
C ASP A 133 -14.88 -7.89 17.21
#